data_aa932631bb478580b90f7518f887ef6a
#
_entry.id   aa932631bb478580b90f7518f887ef6a
#
_cell.length_a   1.000
_cell.length_b   1.000
_cell.length_c   1.000
_cell.angle_alpha   90.00
_cell.angle_beta   90.00
_cell.angle_gamma   90.00
#
_symmetry.space_group_name_H-M   'P 1'
#
loop_
_entity.id
_entity.type
_entity.pdbx_description
1 polymer ?
#
loop_
_entity_poly.entity_id
_entity_poly.type
_entity_poly.pdbx_seq_one_letter_code
_entity_poly.pdbx_strand_id
1 'polypeptide(L)'
;QLFTPFTREYTEETKHIQGTGIGMAIVKNIVDLLGGNISVISSKGKGTTFTINLELAVAATAKEEVKKEEVQNQVSLRGLKVLAAEDNAINAEILELLLLKEGATVEICENGLLVVERFTASAKDEFDIIFMDVQMPVLDGYGATKLIRACDHPCAKTIPIVAMTANAFAEDAHKALD
;
A
#
# COMPACT_ATOMS: atom_id res chain seq x y z
N GLN A 1 18.71 4.18 27.63
CA GLN A 1 17.84 2.96 27.76
C GLN A 1 16.82 2.79 26.61
N LEU A 2 16.42 3.86 25.90
CA LEU A 2 15.39 3.80 24.84
C LEU A 2 15.73 2.82 23.70
N PHE A 3 17.00 2.66 23.36
CA PHE A 3 17.49 1.80 22.29
C PHE A 3 17.91 0.40 22.76
N THR A 4 17.72 0.08 24.04
CA THR A 4 18.03 -1.24 24.58
C THR A 4 16.88 -2.20 24.30
N PRO A 5 17.12 -3.40 23.69
CA PRO A 5 16.08 -4.36 23.41
C PRO A 5 15.30 -4.76 24.67
N PHE A 6 14.01 -5.04 24.51
CA PHE A 6 13.08 -5.46 25.56
C PHE A 6 12.90 -4.45 26.71
N THR A 7 13.38 -3.22 26.54
CA THR A 7 13.19 -2.15 27.52
C THR A 7 11.86 -1.44 27.27
N ARG A 8 11.04 -1.34 28.31
CA ARG A 8 9.78 -0.61 28.30
C ARG A 8 9.62 0.18 29.58
N GLU A 9 9.01 1.34 29.50
CA GLU A 9 8.58 2.09 30.65
C GLU A 9 7.19 1.58 31.11
N TYR A 10 7.11 1.08 32.33
CA TYR A 10 5.88 0.63 32.95
C TYR A 10 5.39 1.69 33.92
N THR A 11 4.45 2.49 33.48
CA THR A 11 3.69 3.43 34.32
C THR A 11 2.23 3.07 34.33
N GLU A 12 1.42 3.64 35.22
CA GLU A 12 -0.03 3.44 35.24
C GLU A 12 -0.66 3.86 33.89
N GLU A 13 -0.08 4.83 33.20
CA GLU A 13 -0.54 5.34 31.91
C GLU A 13 -0.17 4.41 30.73
N THR A 14 0.94 3.63 30.86
CA THR A 14 1.48 2.82 29.75
C THR A 14 1.21 1.32 29.89
N LYS A 15 0.66 0.85 31.02
CA LYS A 15 0.44 -0.59 31.28
C LYS A 15 -0.51 -1.26 30.27
N HIS A 16 -1.37 -0.50 29.63
CA HIS A 16 -2.34 -1.00 28.63
C HIS A 16 -1.80 -1.00 27.19
N ILE A 17 -0.65 -0.37 26.94
CA ILE A 17 -0.05 -0.29 25.61
C ILE A 17 0.71 -1.59 25.35
N GLN A 18 0.29 -2.36 24.36
CA GLN A 18 1.01 -3.56 23.94
C GLN A 18 2.27 -3.19 23.14
N GLY A 19 3.33 -3.98 23.31
CA GLY A 19 4.56 -3.81 22.52
C GLY A 19 5.69 -4.67 23.09
N THR A 20 6.60 -5.09 22.22
CA THR A 20 7.73 -5.97 22.59
C THR A 20 8.95 -5.23 23.13
N GLY A 21 9.00 -3.90 22.97
CA GLY A 21 10.19 -3.10 23.33
C GLY A 21 11.39 -3.31 22.39
N ILE A 22 11.18 -3.89 21.21
CA ILE A 22 12.25 -4.22 20.26
C ILE A 22 12.39 -3.14 19.17
N GLY A 23 11.32 -2.43 18.82
CA GLY A 23 11.28 -1.55 17.64
C GLY A 23 12.39 -0.50 17.63
N MET A 24 12.64 0.22 18.74
CA MET A 24 13.67 1.25 18.78
C MET A 24 15.10 0.67 18.74
N ALA A 25 15.30 -0.56 19.25
CA ALA A 25 16.57 -1.27 19.13
C ALA A 25 16.84 -1.67 17.67
N ILE A 26 15.81 -2.11 16.92
CA ILE A 26 15.92 -2.41 15.48
C ILE A 26 16.31 -1.15 14.72
N VAL A 27 15.62 -0.03 14.94
CA VAL A 27 15.93 1.25 14.30
C VAL A 27 17.38 1.66 14.57
N LYS A 28 17.85 1.57 15.82
CA LYS A 28 19.25 1.86 16.18
C LYS A 28 20.23 0.98 15.41
N ASN A 29 19.99 -0.34 15.37
CA ASN A 29 20.84 -1.28 14.66
C ASN A 29 20.91 -0.98 13.15
N ILE A 30 19.78 -0.63 12.51
CA ILE A 30 19.76 -0.26 11.09
C ILE A 30 20.57 1.00 10.85
N VAL A 31 20.39 2.03 11.67
CA VAL A 31 21.16 3.29 11.57
C VAL A 31 22.64 3.04 11.74
N ASP A 32 23.05 2.20 12.71
CA ASP A 32 24.43 1.84 12.93
C ASP A 32 25.05 1.04 11.77
N LEU A 33 24.30 0.10 11.20
CA LEU A 33 24.71 -0.66 10.00
C LEU A 33 24.94 0.26 8.80
N LEU A 34 24.18 1.35 8.70
CA LEU A 34 24.33 2.37 7.65
C LEU A 34 25.41 3.41 7.97
N GLY A 35 26.20 3.21 9.07
CA GLY A 35 27.24 4.13 9.49
C GLY A 35 26.72 5.46 10.05
N GLY A 36 25.45 5.53 10.42
CA GLY A 36 24.81 6.74 10.89
C GLY A 36 24.74 6.89 12.41
N ASN A 37 24.03 7.91 12.84
CA ASN A 37 23.75 8.17 14.25
C ASN A 37 22.29 8.57 14.45
N ILE A 38 21.67 8.09 15.54
CA ILE A 38 20.32 8.49 15.98
C ILE A 38 20.38 9.13 17.36
N SER A 39 19.67 10.24 17.49
CA SER A 39 19.49 10.95 18.76
C SER A 39 18.01 11.25 19.01
N VAL A 40 17.66 11.47 20.29
CA VAL A 40 16.28 11.75 20.69
C VAL A 40 16.26 12.88 21.72
N ILE A 41 15.33 13.79 21.55
CA ILE A 41 14.97 14.85 22.51
C ILE A 41 13.50 14.69 22.81
N SER A 42 13.14 14.52 24.08
CA SER A 42 11.77 14.32 24.51
C SER A 42 11.48 15.06 25.80
N SER A 43 10.29 15.66 25.90
CA SER A 43 9.77 16.26 27.12
C SER A 43 8.29 15.91 27.28
N LYS A 44 7.89 15.48 28.47
CA LYS A 44 6.50 15.15 28.78
C LYS A 44 5.59 16.35 28.46
N GLY A 45 4.55 16.13 27.67
CA GLY A 45 3.59 17.18 27.24
C GLY A 45 4.09 18.11 26.11
N LYS A 46 5.36 17.98 25.66
CA LYS A 46 5.93 18.78 24.56
C LYS A 46 6.23 17.97 23.31
N GLY A 47 6.13 16.65 23.40
CA GLY A 47 6.42 15.75 22.29
C GLY A 47 7.83 15.18 22.28
N THR A 48 8.16 14.49 21.19
CA THR A 48 9.45 13.81 21.00
C THR A 48 9.99 14.11 19.60
N THR A 49 11.26 14.43 19.51
CA THR A 49 11.97 14.62 18.24
C THR A 49 13.07 13.56 18.14
N PHE A 50 13.04 12.78 17.06
CA PHE A 50 14.11 11.88 16.67
C PHE A 50 14.92 12.52 15.55
N THR A 51 16.24 12.50 15.66
CA THR A 51 17.16 12.98 14.63
C THR A 51 18.06 11.84 14.19
N ILE A 52 18.03 11.52 12.89
CA ILE A 52 18.89 10.50 12.27
C ILE A 52 19.82 11.21 11.29
N ASN A 53 21.12 10.97 11.44
CA ASN A 53 22.16 11.46 10.53
C ASN A 53 22.77 10.26 9.82
N LEU A 54 22.78 10.28 8.49
CA LEU A 54 23.36 9.25 7.64
C LEU A 54 24.31 9.90 6.64
N GLU A 55 25.49 9.32 6.46
CA GLU A 55 26.40 9.67 5.37
C GLU A 55 26.14 8.71 4.22
N LEU A 56 25.44 9.21 3.20
CA LEU A 56 25.13 8.42 2.02
C LEU A 56 26.04 8.85 0.87
N ALA A 57 26.69 7.88 0.21
CA ALA A 57 27.40 8.16 -1.02
C ALA A 57 26.38 8.69 -2.05
N VAL A 58 26.64 9.90 -2.55
CA VAL A 58 25.92 10.39 -3.71
C VAL A 58 26.33 9.48 -4.87
N ALA A 59 25.38 8.74 -5.44
CA ALA A 59 25.64 8.04 -6.68
C ALA A 59 26.20 9.06 -7.64
N ALA A 60 27.50 8.90 -8.03
CA ALA A 60 28.03 9.67 -9.13
C ALA A 60 27.00 9.48 -10.23
N THR A 61 26.35 10.57 -10.61
CA THR A 61 25.50 10.56 -11.77
C THR A 61 26.36 10.01 -12.90
N ALA A 62 26.29 8.70 -13.16
CA ALA A 62 26.36 8.30 -14.54
C ALA A 62 25.32 9.22 -15.18
N LYS A 63 25.81 10.20 -15.92
CA LYS A 63 25.07 10.78 -17.02
C LYS A 63 24.91 9.69 -18.07
N GLU A 64 24.28 8.58 -17.73
CA GLU A 64 23.29 8.09 -18.62
C GLU A 64 22.27 9.24 -18.61
N GLU A 65 22.38 10.04 -19.65
CA GLU A 65 21.20 10.56 -20.24
C GLU A 65 20.31 9.34 -20.45
N VAL A 66 19.64 8.88 -19.38
CA VAL A 66 18.27 8.48 -19.55
C VAL A 66 17.72 9.73 -20.23
N LYS A 67 17.79 9.77 -21.57
CA LYS A 67 16.79 10.43 -22.32
C LYS A 67 15.52 10.00 -21.58
N LYS A 68 15.03 10.86 -20.71
CA LYS A 68 13.62 11.02 -20.53
C LYS A 68 13.16 11.33 -21.97
N GLU A 69 13.03 10.32 -22.77
CA GLU A 69 11.83 10.23 -23.52
C GLU A 69 10.80 10.36 -22.40
N GLU A 70 10.46 11.60 -22.10
CA GLU A 70 9.13 11.93 -21.72
C GLU A 70 8.29 11.28 -22.84
N VAL A 71 8.06 9.99 -22.66
CA VAL A 71 6.86 9.39 -23.18
C VAL A 71 5.81 10.16 -22.38
N GLN A 72 5.50 11.35 -22.93
CA GLN A 72 4.28 12.08 -22.65
C GLN A 72 3.08 11.27 -23.18
N ASN A 73 3.11 9.99 -22.96
CA ASN A 73 1.91 9.25 -22.70
C ASN A 73 1.57 9.55 -21.22
N GLN A 74 1.12 10.79 -20.99
CA GLN A 74 0.20 11.01 -19.88
C GLN A 74 -0.98 10.10 -20.20
N VAL A 75 -0.91 8.88 -19.69
CA VAL A 75 -2.06 7.98 -19.67
C VAL A 75 -3.06 8.69 -18.77
N SER A 76 -3.91 9.47 -19.39
CA SER A 76 -4.97 10.18 -18.69
C SER A 76 -5.97 9.14 -18.23
N LEU A 77 -6.21 9.05 -16.93
CA LEU A 77 -7.27 8.23 -16.36
C LEU A 77 -8.65 8.91 -16.52
N ARG A 78 -8.68 10.02 -17.24
CA ARG A 78 -9.86 10.86 -17.38
C ARG A 78 -11.02 10.08 -17.99
N GLY A 79 -12.10 9.97 -17.22
CA GLY A 79 -13.32 9.30 -17.64
C GLY A 79 -13.35 7.80 -17.40
N LEU A 80 -12.25 7.19 -16.89
CA LEU A 80 -12.28 5.79 -16.49
C LEU A 80 -13.15 5.61 -15.24
N LYS A 81 -13.93 4.53 -15.24
CA LYS A 81 -14.74 4.08 -14.12
C LYS A 81 -14.05 2.88 -13.46
N VAL A 82 -13.55 3.09 -12.28
CA VAL A 82 -12.79 2.12 -11.51
C VAL A 82 -13.70 1.48 -10.46
N LEU A 83 -13.66 0.15 -10.33
CA LEU A 83 -14.14 -0.56 -9.17
C LEU A 83 -12.93 -0.97 -8.34
N ALA A 84 -12.92 -0.71 -7.03
CA ALA A 84 -11.78 -1.03 -6.19
C ALA A 84 -12.19 -1.84 -4.95
N ALA A 85 -11.29 -2.72 -4.52
CA ALA A 85 -11.37 -3.45 -3.25
C ALA A 85 -10.22 -3.02 -2.35
N GLU A 86 -10.54 -2.48 -1.18
CA GLU A 86 -9.57 -2.05 -0.16
C GLU A 86 -10.27 -2.07 1.21
N ASP A 87 -9.75 -2.85 2.16
CA ASP A 87 -10.35 -3.03 3.48
C ASP A 87 -9.92 -1.97 4.50
N ASN A 88 -8.83 -1.26 4.24
CA ASN A 88 -8.34 -0.18 5.09
C ASN A 88 -8.93 1.17 4.64
N ALA A 89 -9.75 1.78 5.50
CA ALA A 89 -10.43 3.04 5.19
C ALA A 89 -9.48 4.18 4.81
N ILE A 90 -8.27 4.24 5.40
CA ILE A 90 -7.28 5.28 5.07
C ILE A 90 -6.70 5.04 3.67
N ASN A 91 -6.36 3.79 3.33
CA ASN A 91 -5.86 3.45 2.00
C ASN A 91 -6.94 3.70 0.94
N ALA A 92 -8.20 3.35 1.23
CA ALA A 92 -9.34 3.60 0.38
C ALA A 92 -9.50 5.09 0.06
N GLU A 93 -9.45 5.96 1.09
CA GLU A 93 -9.52 7.41 0.91
C GLU A 93 -8.37 7.95 0.05
N ILE A 94 -7.13 7.46 0.29
CA ILE A 94 -5.95 7.85 -0.49
C ILE A 94 -6.12 7.42 -1.95
N LEU A 95 -6.56 6.18 -2.19
CA LEU A 95 -6.79 5.65 -3.54
C LEU A 95 -7.85 6.48 -4.28
N GLU A 96 -8.96 6.79 -3.62
CA GLU A 96 -10.02 7.63 -4.17
C GLU A 96 -9.49 9.00 -4.57
N LEU A 97 -8.79 9.70 -3.66
CA LEU A 97 -8.22 11.02 -3.93
C LEU A 97 -7.24 11.01 -5.10
N LEU A 98 -6.39 9.98 -5.21
CA LEU A 98 -5.43 9.85 -6.30
C LEU A 98 -6.14 9.64 -7.64
N LEU A 99 -7.13 8.75 -7.71
CA LEU A 99 -7.87 8.46 -8.94
C LEU A 99 -8.71 9.66 -9.39
N LEU A 100 -9.39 10.33 -8.46
CA LEU A 100 -10.16 11.55 -8.73
C LEU A 100 -9.27 12.67 -9.26
N LYS A 101 -8.06 12.84 -8.71
CA LYS A 101 -7.08 13.84 -9.17
C LYS A 101 -6.67 13.60 -10.63
N GLU A 102 -6.55 12.36 -11.04
CA GLU A 102 -6.21 11.97 -12.41
C GLU A 102 -7.45 11.93 -13.35
N GLY A 103 -8.62 12.26 -12.83
CA GLY A 103 -9.87 12.41 -13.58
C GLY A 103 -10.65 11.11 -13.80
N ALA A 104 -10.34 10.04 -13.07
CA ALA A 104 -11.14 8.83 -13.00
C ALA A 104 -12.27 8.98 -11.98
N THR A 105 -13.28 8.13 -12.06
CA THR A 105 -14.28 7.91 -11.00
C THR A 105 -14.03 6.55 -10.38
N VAL A 106 -14.20 6.41 -9.08
CA VAL A 106 -13.99 5.15 -8.37
C VAL A 106 -15.16 4.82 -7.47
N GLU A 107 -15.50 3.55 -7.41
CA GLU A 107 -16.39 2.94 -6.43
C GLU A 107 -15.58 1.95 -5.61
N ILE A 108 -15.57 2.10 -4.29
CA ILE A 108 -14.73 1.30 -3.39
C ILE A 108 -15.60 0.34 -2.58
N CYS A 109 -15.17 -0.90 -2.49
CA CYS A 109 -15.74 -1.97 -1.66
C CYS A 109 -14.74 -2.39 -0.58
N GLU A 110 -15.22 -2.70 0.61
CA GLU A 110 -14.40 -3.01 1.79
C GLU A 110 -13.82 -4.44 1.81
N ASN A 111 -14.17 -5.28 0.86
CA ASN A 111 -13.67 -6.65 0.76
C ASN A 111 -13.94 -7.26 -0.62
N GLY A 112 -13.30 -8.40 -0.89
CA GLY A 112 -13.42 -9.08 -2.17
C GLY A 112 -14.84 -9.59 -2.50
N LEU A 113 -15.63 -9.98 -1.49
CA LEU A 113 -17.01 -10.46 -1.70
C LEU A 113 -17.89 -9.35 -2.25
N LEU A 114 -17.81 -8.16 -1.65
CA LEU A 114 -18.58 -6.98 -2.10
C LEU A 114 -18.21 -6.57 -3.53
N VAL A 115 -16.91 -6.65 -3.88
CA VAL A 115 -16.50 -6.39 -5.28
C VAL A 115 -17.10 -7.40 -6.25
N VAL A 116 -17.10 -8.69 -5.92
CA VAL A 116 -17.71 -9.72 -6.75
C VAL A 116 -19.22 -9.47 -6.94
N GLU A 117 -19.94 -9.19 -5.85
CA GLU A 117 -21.36 -8.88 -5.89
C GLU A 117 -21.64 -7.64 -6.72
N ARG A 118 -20.88 -6.57 -6.48
CA ARG A 118 -21.06 -5.30 -7.21
C ARG A 118 -20.75 -5.42 -8.69
N PHE A 119 -19.67 -6.11 -9.04
CA PHE A 119 -19.33 -6.36 -10.43
C PHE A 119 -20.37 -7.23 -11.15
N THR A 120 -20.81 -8.30 -10.49
CA THR A 120 -21.79 -9.21 -11.08
C THR A 120 -23.13 -8.51 -11.34
N ALA A 121 -23.52 -7.56 -10.48
CA ALA A 121 -24.74 -6.77 -10.62
C ALA A 121 -24.59 -5.56 -11.56
N SER A 122 -23.39 -5.28 -12.07
CA SER A 122 -23.14 -4.14 -12.94
C SER A 122 -23.68 -4.36 -14.35
N ALA A 123 -23.89 -3.27 -15.06
CA ALA A 123 -24.18 -3.33 -16.49
C ALA A 123 -22.90 -3.67 -17.28
N LYS A 124 -23.08 -4.19 -18.50
CA LYS A 124 -21.96 -4.37 -19.42
C LYS A 124 -21.21 -3.04 -19.61
N ASP A 125 -19.89 -3.07 -19.53
CA ASP A 125 -19.01 -1.92 -19.69
C ASP A 125 -19.26 -0.77 -18.68
N GLU A 126 -19.83 -1.09 -17.51
CA GLU A 126 -20.03 -0.11 -16.43
C GLU A 126 -18.70 0.27 -15.77
N PHE A 127 -17.79 -0.68 -15.63
CA PHE A 127 -16.43 -0.48 -15.12
C PHE A 127 -15.39 -0.81 -16.19
N ASP A 128 -14.34 -0.01 -16.24
CA ASP A 128 -13.23 -0.17 -17.18
C ASP A 128 -12.09 -1.02 -16.62
N ILE A 129 -11.93 -1.01 -15.29
CA ILE A 129 -10.83 -1.67 -14.59
C ILE A 129 -11.21 -1.96 -13.13
N ILE A 130 -10.64 -3.02 -12.57
CA ILE A 130 -10.76 -3.35 -11.15
C ILE A 130 -9.39 -3.24 -10.49
N PHE A 131 -9.29 -2.49 -9.40
CA PHE A 131 -8.15 -2.52 -8.48
C PHE A 131 -8.50 -3.42 -7.30
N MET A 132 -7.65 -4.42 -7.03
CA MET A 132 -7.93 -5.49 -6.09
C MET A 132 -6.81 -5.61 -5.07
N ASP A 133 -7.06 -5.24 -3.82
CA ASP A 133 -6.12 -5.61 -2.77
C ASP A 133 -6.05 -7.12 -2.63
N VAL A 134 -4.84 -7.63 -2.49
CA VAL A 134 -4.58 -9.06 -2.36
C VAL A 134 -4.99 -9.57 -0.99
N GLN A 135 -4.78 -8.79 0.06
CA GLN A 135 -4.96 -9.22 1.45
C GLN A 135 -6.15 -8.52 2.11
N MET A 136 -7.31 -9.14 2.04
CA MET A 136 -8.54 -8.61 2.64
C MET A 136 -9.25 -9.68 3.47
N PRO A 137 -10.02 -9.27 4.52
CA PRO A 137 -10.89 -10.17 5.26
C PRO A 137 -12.07 -10.65 4.40
N VAL A 138 -12.77 -11.69 4.85
CA VAL A 138 -13.96 -12.30 4.23
C VAL A 138 -13.60 -13.05 2.95
N LEU A 139 -13.11 -12.36 1.92
CA LEU A 139 -12.65 -12.93 0.65
C LEU A 139 -11.44 -12.14 0.18
N ASP A 140 -10.32 -12.82 0.00
CA ASP A 140 -9.08 -12.25 -0.49
C ASP A 140 -9.14 -11.91 -1.99
N GLY A 141 -8.16 -11.13 -2.47
CA GLY A 141 -8.14 -10.68 -3.86
C GLY A 141 -8.01 -11.80 -4.88
N TYR A 142 -7.30 -12.89 -4.56
CA TYR A 142 -7.19 -14.04 -5.46
C TYR A 142 -8.51 -14.78 -5.58
N GLY A 143 -9.19 -15.02 -4.46
CA GLY A 143 -10.53 -15.63 -4.42
C GLY A 143 -11.55 -14.79 -5.17
N ALA A 144 -11.54 -13.47 -4.94
CA ALA A 144 -12.43 -12.54 -5.62
C ALA A 144 -12.19 -12.54 -7.13
N THR A 145 -10.93 -12.51 -7.56
CA THR A 145 -10.57 -12.57 -8.98
C THR A 145 -11.06 -13.85 -9.64
N LYS A 146 -10.89 -15.01 -8.99
CA LYS A 146 -11.40 -16.30 -9.51
C LYS A 146 -12.92 -16.28 -9.66
N LEU A 147 -13.65 -15.75 -8.70
CA LEU A 147 -15.11 -15.64 -8.77
C LEU A 147 -15.55 -14.67 -9.86
N ILE A 148 -14.90 -13.52 -10.02
CA ILE A 148 -15.16 -12.59 -11.12
C ILE A 148 -14.94 -13.28 -12.47
N ARG A 149 -13.81 -13.96 -12.65
CA ARG A 149 -13.49 -14.67 -13.90
C ARG A 149 -14.45 -15.84 -14.20
N ALA A 150 -15.11 -16.39 -13.19
CA ALA A 150 -16.05 -17.49 -13.30
C ALA A 150 -17.53 -17.04 -13.43
N CYS A 151 -17.86 -15.78 -13.10
CA CYS A 151 -19.24 -15.32 -13.12
C CYS A 151 -19.80 -15.15 -14.56
N ASP A 152 -21.11 -15.08 -14.66
CA ASP A 152 -21.82 -14.94 -15.94
C ASP A 152 -22.03 -13.47 -16.35
N HIS A 153 -20.96 -12.65 -16.20
CA HIS A 153 -20.98 -11.25 -16.63
C HIS A 153 -20.25 -11.11 -17.98
N PRO A 154 -20.79 -10.33 -18.94
CA PRO A 154 -20.18 -10.21 -20.28
C PRO A 154 -18.71 -9.81 -20.29
N CYS A 155 -18.30 -8.96 -19.34
CA CYS A 155 -16.91 -8.49 -19.21
C CYS A 155 -16.06 -9.35 -18.27
N ALA A 156 -16.57 -10.42 -17.67
CA ALA A 156 -15.87 -11.23 -16.66
C ALA A 156 -14.48 -11.73 -17.11
N LYS A 157 -14.35 -12.08 -18.38
CA LYS A 157 -13.08 -12.61 -18.94
C LYS A 157 -12.12 -11.52 -19.42
N THR A 158 -12.61 -10.31 -19.66
CA THR A 158 -11.87 -9.26 -20.37
C THR A 158 -11.54 -8.06 -19.51
N ILE A 159 -12.31 -7.77 -18.46
CA ILE A 159 -12.03 -6.63 -17.58
C ILE A 159 -10.63 -6.75 -16.98
N PRO A 160 -9.76 -5.71 -17.10
CA PRO A 160 -8.48 -5.70 -16.43
C PRO A 160 -8.67 -5.74 -14.91
N ILE A 161 -7.92 -6.61 -14.22
CA ILE A 161 -7.85 -6.65 -12.76
C ILE A 161 -6.40 -6.42 -12.38
N VAL A 162 -6.15 -5.35 -11.65
CA VAL A 162 -4.81 -4.97 -11.18
C VAL A 162 -4.72 -5.27 -9.69
N ALA A 163 -3.80 -6.16 -9.33
CA ALA A 163 -3.53 -6.48 -7.94
C ALA A 163 -2.82 -5.30 -7.26
N MET A 164 -3.31 -4.93 -6.09
CA MET A 164 -2.64 -4.01 -5.17
C MET A 164 -2.06 -4.84 -4.03
N THR A 165 -0.78 -4.69 -3.74
CA THR A 165 -0.12 -5.43 -2.66
C THR A 165 0.98 -4.61 -2.03
N ALA A 166 1.06 -4.64 -0.70
CA ALA A 166 2.18 -4.08 0.04
C ALA A 166 3.44 -4.95 -0.08
N ASN A 167 3.31 -6.18 -0.54
CA ASN A 167 4.38 -7.19 -0.57
C ASN A 167 4.67 -7.61 -2.01
N ALA A 168 5.37 -6.76 -2.76
CA ALA A 168 5.71 -6.98 -4.16
C ALA A 168 6.91 -7.95 -4.36
N PHE A 169 6.97 -9.08 -3.60
CA PHE A 169 8.00 -10.09 -3.82
C PHE A 169 7.65 -10.98 -5.01
N ALA A 170 8.68 -11.41 -5.75
CA ALA A 170 8.57 -12.19 -6.99
C ALA A 170 7.76 -13.50 -6.86
N GLU A 171 7.57 -14.04 -5.66
CA GLU A 171 6.75 -15.23 -5.42
C GLU A 171 5.24 -14.98 -5.58
N ASP A 172 4.77 -13.78 -5.33
CA ASP A 172 3.36 -13.42 -5.48
C ASP A 172 3.00 -13.06 -6.93
N ALA A 173 3.97 -12.63 -7.74
CA ALA A 173 3.76 -12.34 -9.15
C ALA A 173 3.40 -13.60 -9.97
N HIS A 174 3.95 -14.77 -9.61
CA HIS A 174 3.59 -16.03 -10.28
C HIS A 174 2.20 -16.53 -9.93
N LYS A 175 1.73 -16.28 -8.70
CA LYS A 175 0.37 -16.67 -8.26
C LYS A 175 -0.72 -15.79 -8.85
N ALA A 176 -0.38 -14.57 -9.28
CA ALA A 176 -1.32 -13.64 -9.86
C ALA A 176 -1.58 -13.89 -11.36
N LEU A 177 -0.73 -14.69 -12.02
CA LEU A 177 -0.82 -15.00 -13.45
C LEU A 177 -1.44 -16.36 -13.75
N ASP A 178 -1.56 -17.25 -12.75
CA ASP A 178 -2.21 -18.57 -12.83
C ASP A 178 -3.72 -18.46 -12.42
#